data_9e8c802960bf8986962c56cc6e7adf3b
#
_entry.id   9e8c802960bf8986962c56cc6e7adf3b
#
_cell.length_a   1.000
_cell.length_b   1.000
_cell.length_c   1.000
_cell.angle_alpha   90.00
_cell.angle_beta   90.00
_cell.angle_gamma   90.00
#
_symmetry.space_group_name_H-M   'P 1'
#
loop_
_entity.id
_entity.type
_entity.pdbx_description
1 polymer ?
#
loop_
_entity_poly.entity_id
_entity_poly.type
_entity_poly.pdbx_seq_one_letter_code
_entity_poly.pdbx_strand_id
1 'polypeptide(L)'
;KFSGQYCTAAMLVYGHLGESAFTPEATSDPRVRRLMDKITLVCDPELEASYQADRNRWAHRLEVTLEDGRVLTRQVEYPYGDFNNPFTWAYEHEKFHTLADGVLGPDRVAALVERLPHLEELDDINRLFEGL
;
A
#
# COMPACT_ATOMS: atom_id res chain seq x y z
N LYS A 1 8.44 -8.35 -2.92
CA LYS A 1 7.37 -7.55 -2.30
C LYS A 1 7.44 -7.51 -0.76
N PHE A 2 8.14 -8.44 -0.11
CA PHE A 2 8.21 -8.56 1.36
C PHE A 2 9.50 -8.02 1.99
N SER A 3 10.33 -7.27 1.24
CA SER A 3 11.51 -6.61 1.80
C SER A 3 11.14 -5.22 2.33
N GLY A 4 11.24 -5.01 3.64
CA GLY A 4 11.01 -3.69 4.25
C GLY A 4 11.95 -2.62 3.70
N GLN A 5 13.24 -2.95 3.52
CA GLN A 5 14.22 -2.03 2.94
C GLN A 5 13.83 -1.63 1.51
N TYR A 6 13.45 -2.61 0.67
CA TYR A 6 13.04 -2.33 -0.70
C TYR A 6 11.79 -1.47 -0.76
N CYS A 7 10.73 -1.85 -0.03
CA CYS A 7 9.47 -1.14 -0.04
C CYS A 7 9.63 0.32 0.45
N THR A 8 10.41 0.52 1.51
CA THR A 8 10.72 1.87 2.02
C THR A 8 11.51 2.68 0.99
N ALA A 9 12.57 2.10 0.41
CA ALA A 9 13.37 2.77 -0.60
C ALA A 9 12.56 3.11 -1.87
N ALA A 10 11.76 2.18 -2.37
CA ALA A 10 10.91 2.37 -3.54
C ALA A 10 9.86 3.47 -3.30
N MET A 11 9.20 3.47 -2.14
CA MET A 11 8.26 4.52 -1.76
C MET A 11 8.92 5.91 -1.74
N LEU A 12 10.14 6.02 -1.20
CA LEU A 12 10.88 7.29 -1.16
C LEU A 12 11.34 7.76 -2.54
N VAL A 13 11.65 6.83 -3.45
CA VAL A 13 12.14 7.16 -4.81
C VAL A 13 10.99 7.45 -5.77
N TYR A 14 9.91 6.68 -5.72
CA TYR A 14 8.81 6.73 -6.68
C TYR A 14 7.57 7.47 -6.17
N GLY A 15 7.45 7.69 -4.84
CA GLY A 15 6.28 8.28 -4.22
C GLY A 15 5.06 7.35 -4.13
N HIS A 16 5.17 6.12 -4.62
CA HIS A 16 4.11 5.11 -4.57
C HIS A 16 4.70 3.69 -4.50
N LEU A 17 3.88 2.72 -4.11
CA LEU A 17 4.26 1.31 -4.01
C LEU A 17 3.20 0.41 -4.69
N GLY A 18 2.89 0.72 -5.95
CA GLY A 18 2.03 -0.10 -6.80
C GLY A 18 2.80 -1.21 -7.53
N GLU A 19 2.14 -1.92 -8.45
CA GLU A 19 2.75 -3.02 -9.21
C GLU A 19 3.97 -2.58 -10.02
N SER A 20 3.95 -1.36 -10.56
CA SER A 20 5.06 -0.77 -11.32
C SER A 20 6.36 -0.65 -10.51
N ALA A 21 6.27 -0.57 -9.17
CA ALA A 21 7.43 -0.56 -8.29
C ALA A 21 8.10 -1.95 -8.15
N PHE A 22 7.52 -3.01 -8.69
CA PHE A 22 8.01 -4.39 -8.57
C PHE A 22 8.40 -5.03 -9.90
N THR A 23 8.53 -4.24 -10.96
CA THR A 23 9.07 -4.72 -12.24
C THR A 23 10.58 -5.02 -12.13
N PRO A 24 11.15 -5.83 -13.04
CA PRO A 24 12.59 -6.07 -13.07
C PRO A 24 13.42 -4.77 -13.13
N GLU A 25 12.97 -3.77 -13.89
CA GLU A 25 13.59 -2.46 -14.04
C GLU A 25 13.57 -1.70 -12.72
N ALA A 26 12.39 -1.60 -12.07
CA ALA A 26 12.23 -0.93 -10.79
C ALA A 26 13.06 -1.58 -9.69
N THR A 27 13.08 -2.93 -9.64
CA THR A 27 13.86 -3.66 -8.62
C THR A 27 15.38 -3.56 -8.86
N SER A 28 15.80 -3.19 -10.06
CA SER A 28 17.22 -2.98 -10.42
C SER A 28 17.63 -1.51 -10.41
N ASP A 29 16.71 -0.58 -10.14
CA ASP A 29 17.00 0.86 -10.13
C ASP A 29 18.11 1.20 -9.13
N PRO A 30 19.25 1.77 -9.60
CA PRO A 30 20.37 2.06 -8.72
C PRO A 30 20.07 3.11 -7.64
N ARG A 31 19.05 3.95 -7.82
CA ARG A 31 18.61 4.92 -6.79
C ARG A 31 17.97 4.16 -5.63
N VAL A 32 17.08 3.21 -5.93
CA VAL A 32 16.44 2.34 -4.94
C VAL A 32 17.48 1.50 -4.22
N ARG A 33 18.40 0.87 -4.98
CA ARG A 33 19.45 0.02 -4.41
C ARG A 33 20.35 0.78 -3.44
N ARG A 34 20.85 1.95 -3.84
CA ARG A 34 21.68 2.80 -2.96
C ARG A 34 20.95 3.24 -1.69
N LEU A 35 19.62 3.46 -1.78
CA LEU A 35 18.84 3.84 -0.62
C LEU A 35 18.60 2.65 0.31
N MET A 36 18.36 1.45 -0.25
CA MET A 36 18.24 0.22 0.55
C MET A 36 19.45 -0.02 1.46
N ASP A 37 20.68 0.26 0.96
CA ASP A 37 21.91 0.08 1.73
C ASP A 37 21.99 1.01 2.96
N LYS A 38 21.19 2.07 2.98
CA LYS A 38 21.09 3.02 4.10
C LYS A 38 19.97 2.67 5.09
N ILE A 39 19.13 1.68 4.79
CA ILE A 39 17.97 1.33 5.61
C ILE A 39 18.31 0.15 6.52
N THR A 40 18.18 0.37 7.81
CA THR A 40 18.31 -0.66 8.84
C THR A 40 16.93 -0.97 9.42
N LEU A 41 16.57 -2.24 9.48
CA LEU A 41 15.37 -2.70 10.21
C LEU A 41 15.76 -3.02 11.65
N VAL A 42 15.04 -2.45 12.59
CA VAL A 42 15.26 -2.62 14.02
C VAL A 42 14.01 -3.15 14.68
N CYS A 43 14.16 -4.14 15.56
CA CYS A 43 13.08 -4.54 16.45
C CYS A 43 12.98 -3.50 17.59
N ASP A 44 11.86 -2.77 17.64
CA ASP A 44 11.60 -1.79 18.68
C ASP A 44 10.85 -2.49 19.83
N PRO A 45 11.41 -2.55 21.07
CA PRO A 45 10.79 -3.25 22.19
C PRO A 45 9.41 -2.67 22.59
N GLU A 46 9.18 -1.37 22.40
CA GLU A 46 7.89 -0.73 22.72
C GLU A 46 6.83 -1.18 21.71
N LEU A 47 7.18 -1.18 20.42
CA LEU A 47 6.27 -1.64 19.37
C LEU A 47 6.00 -3.14 19.47
N GLU A 48 7.02 -3.94 19.81
CA GLU A 48 6.87 -5.36 20.08
C GLU A 48 5.93 -5.62 21.28
N ALA A 49 6.12 -4.91 22.39
CA ALA A 49 5.24 -5.03 23.56
C ALA A 49 3.79 -4.62 23.22
N SER A 50 3.60 -3.60 22.39
CA SER A 50 2.30 -3.17 21.89
C SER A 50 1.61 -4.27 21.07
N TYR A 51 2.34 -4.92 20.17
CA TYR A 51 1.86 -6.05 19.38
C TYR A 51 1.53 -7.26 20.25
N GLN A 52 2.33 -7.55 21.28
CA GLN A 52 2.03 -8.65 22.24
C GLN A 52 0.76 -8.39 23.05
N ALA A 53 0.47 -7.13 23.37
CA ALA A 53 -0.74 -6.73 24.09
C ALA A 53 -1.99 -6.76 23.19
N ASP A 54 -1.85 -6.37 21.91
CA ASP A 54 -2.92 -6.39 20.91
C ASP A 54 -2.36 -6.87 19.56
N ARG A 55 -2.68 -8.12 19.19
CA ARG A 55 -2.20 -8.77 17.95
C ARG A 55 -2.70 -8.12 16.66
N ASN A 56 -3.67 -7.21 16.72
CA ASN A 56 -4.13 -6.43 15.57
C ASN A 56 -3.31 -5.15 15.37
N ARG A 57 -2.49 -4.78 16.36
CA ARG A 57 -1.68 -3.56 16.34
C ARG A 57 -0.33 -3.80 15.67
N TRP A 58 -0.30 -3.66 14.36
CA TRP A 58 0.91 -3.81 13.52
C TRP A 58 1.64 -2.48 13.38
N ALA A 59 2.05 -1.93 14.52
CA ALA A 59 2.68 -0.62 14.56
C ALA A 59 4.08 -0.63 13.92
N HIS A 60 4.39 0.43 13.16
CA HIS A 60 5.69 0.65 12.55
C HIS A 60 6.13 2.08 12.77
N ARG A 61 7.41 2.28 13.05
CA ARG A 61 8.05 3.59 13.14
C ARG A 61 9.11 3.72 12.05
N LEU A 62 9.06 4.82 11.30
CA LEU A 62 10.11 5.20 10.35
C LEU A 62 10.81 6.45 10.87
N GLU A 63 12.14 6.39 10.89
CA GLU A 63 12.99 7.54 11.16
C GLU A 63 13.90 7.77 9.95
N VAL A 64 13.95 9.03 9.49
CA VAL A 64 14.78 9.44 8.36
C VAL A 64 15.67 10.60 8.80
N THR A 65 16.98 10.37 8.80
CA THR A 65 17.97 11.41 9.02
C THR A 65 18.33 12.07 7.69
N LEU A 66 18.09 13.37 7.59
CA LEU A 66 18.43 14.18 6.42
C LEU A 66 19.91 14.59 6.43
N GLU A 67 20.43 15.05 5.28
CA GLU A 67 21.82 15.49 5.14
C GLU A 67 22.16 16.69 6.05
N ASP A 68 21.20 17.52 6.38
CA ASP A 68 21.35 18.65 7.31
C ASP A 68 21.26 18.26 8.80
N GLY A 69 21.14 16.95 9.08
CA GLY A 69 21.06 16.41 10.44
C GLY A 69 19.67 16.39 11.06
N ARG A 70 18.64 16.94 10.40
CA ARG A 70 17.26 16.82 10.89
C ARG A 70 16.79 15.37 10.83
N VAL A 71 16.05 14.96 11.85
CA VAL A 71 15.40 13.65 11.91
C VAL A 71 13.91 13.83 11.72
N LEU A 72 13.36 13.16 10.73
CA LEU A 72 11.92 13.06 10.50
C LEU A 72 11.45 11.72 11.03
N THR A 73 10.41 11.74 11.86
CA THR A 73 9.84 10.51 12.45
C THR A 73 8.36 10.42 12.12
N ARG A 74 7.94 9.22 11.72
CA ARG A 74 6.52 8.87 11.53
C ARG A 74 6.25 7.51 12.14
N GLN A 75 5.19 7.43 12.93
CA GLN A 75 4.68 6.16 13.46
C GLN A 75 3.26 5.93 12.96
N VAL A 76 2.95 4.68 12.63
CA VAL A 76 1.62 4.21 12.26
C VAL A 76 1.30 3.04 13.17
N GLU A 77 0.14 3.08 13.81
CA GLU A 77 -0.30 2.05 14.76
C GLU A 77 -0.98 0.87 14.05
N TYR A 78 -1.76 1.17 13.02
CA TYR A 78 -2.50 0.19 12.24
C TYR A 78 -2.21 0.43 10.75
N PRO A 79 -1.97 -0.63 9.96
CA PRO A 79 -1.76 -0.48 8.53
C PRO A 79 -3.00 0.12 7.86
N TYR A 80 -2.78 0.85 6.77
CA TYR A 80 -3.89 1.39 5.99
C TYR A 80 -4.70 0.24 5.38
N GLY A 81 -6.02 0.26 5.59
CA GLY A 81 -6.95 -0.81 5.26
C GLY A 81 -7.32 -1.72 6.45
N ASP A 82 -6.70 -1.52 7.62
CA ASP A 82 -7.15 -2.15 8.86
C ASP A 82 -8.48 -1.56 9.35
N PHE A 83 -9.24 -2.30 10.15
CA PHE A 83 -10.48 -1.83 10.76
C PHE A 83 -10.32 -0.52 11.54
N ASN A 84 -9.16 -0.33 12.19
CA ASN A 84 -8.84 0.89 12.93
C ASN A 84 -8.23 2.00 12.04
N ASN A 85 -7.96 1.70 10.77
CA ASN A 85 -7.41 2.64 9.78
C ASN A 85 -7.96 2.29 8.39
N PRO A 86 -9.30 2.36 8.17
CA PRO A 86 -9.96 1.84 6.99
C PRO A 86 -9.61 2.62 5.72
N PHE A 87 -9.70 1.96 4.58
CA PHE A 87 -9.67 2.61 3.29
C PHE A 87 -10.91 3.50 3.08
N THR A 88 -10.74 4.53 2.28
CA THR A 88 -11.86 5.28 1.71
C THR A 88 -12.30 4.62 0.40
N TRP A 89 -13.56 4.76 0.02
CA TRP A 89 -14.05 4.34 -1.30
C TRP A 89 -13.23 4.97 -2.44
N ALA A 90 -12.85 6.23 -2.31
CA ALA A 90 -12.01 6.90 -3.31
C ALA A 90 -10.67 6.19 -3.52
N TYR A 91 -10.03 5.73 -2.43
CA TYR A 91 -8.78 4.96 -2.51
C TYR A 91 -9.00 3.59 -3.17
N GLU A 92 -10.08 2.88 -2.80
CA GLU A 92 -10.40 1.58 -3.41
C GLU A 92 -10.71 1.71 -4.90
N HIS A 93 -11.43 2.77 -5.31
CA HIS A 93 -11.70 3.04 -6.73
C HIS A 93 -10.41 3.31 -7.51
N GLU A 94 -9.52 4.18 -7.00
CA GLU A 94 -8.23 4.47 -7.62
C GLU A 94 -7.37 3.20 -7.76
N LYS A 95 -7.32 2.39 -6.71
CA LYS A 95 -6.59 1.12 -6.70
C LYS A 95 -7.18 0.15 -7.73
N PHE A 96 -8.50 0.03 -7.79
CA PHE A 96 -9.17 -0.85 -8.75
C PHE A 96 -8.90 -0.42 -10.20
N HIS A 97 -9.01 0.87 -10.51
CA HIS A 97 -8.64 1.43 -11.81
C HIS A 97 -7.17 1.12 -12.15
N THR A 98 -6.25 1.36 -11.24
CA THR A 98 -4.82 1.11 -11.46
C THR A 98 -4.53 -0.35 -11.82
N LEU A 99 -5.27 -1.29 -11.24
CA LEU A 99 -5.05 -2.73 -11.44
C LEU A 99 -5.83 -3.30 -12.63
N ALA A 100 -7.01 -2.77 -12.92
CA ALA A 100 -7.97 -3.41 -13.83
C ALA A 100 -8.13 -2.71 -15.18
N ASP A 101 -7.85 -1.41 -15.32
CA ASP A 101 -8.03 -0.66 -16.58
C ASP A 101 -7.25 -1.27 -17.74
N GLY A 102 -6.03 -1.73 -17.49
CA GLY A 102 -5.19 -2.36 -18.51
C GLY A 102 -5.67 -3.74 -18.97
N VAL A 103 -6.55 -4.38 -18.20
CA VAL A 103 -7.05 -5.74 -18.46
C VAL A 103 -8.48 -5.71 -19.00
N LEU A 104 -9.37 -4.97 -18.36
CA LEU A 104 -10.80 -4.92 -18.67
C LEU A 104 -11.18 -3.75 -19.58
N GLY A 105 -10.36 -2.71 -19.60
CA GLY A 105 -10.67 -1.41 -20.20
C GLY A 105 -11.40 -0.47 -19.23
N PRO A 106 -11.17 0.86 -19.37
CA PRO A 106 -11.64 1.84 -18.40
C PRO A 106 -13.17 1.91 -18.28
N ASP A 107 -13.92 1.71 -19.35
CA ASP A 107 -15.38 1.79 -19.33
C ASP A 107 -16.00 0.64 -18.50
N ARG A 108 -15.44 -0.56 -18.60
CA ARG A 108 -15.87 -1.74 -17.82
C ARG A 108 -15.50 -1.60 -16.36
N VAL A 109 -14.30 -1.09 -16.08
CA VAL A 109 -13.84 -0.81 -14.72
C VAL A 109 -14.73 0.25 -14.07
N ALA A 110 -15.07 1.32 -14.77
CA ALA A 110 -15.98 2.35 -14.27
C ALA A 110 -17.37 1.77 -13.93
N ALA A 111 -17.92 0.91 -14.80
CA ALA A 111 -19.20 0.25 -14.54
C ALA A 111 -19.16 -0.68 -13.32
N LEU A 112 -18.04 -1.38 -13.08
CA LEU A 112 -17.84 -2.20 -11.87
C LEU A 112 -17.72 -1.34 -10.62
N VAL A 113 -16.93 -0.27 -10.67
CA VAL A 113 -16.74 0.67 -9.57
C VAL A 113 -18.06 1.29 -9.11
N GLU A 114 -18.97 1.58 -10.05
CA GLU A 114 -20.30 2.10 -9.73
C GLU A 114 -21.20 1.05 -9.03
N ARG A 115 -21.09 -0.23 -9.40
CA ARG A 115 -21.92 -1.32 -8.87
C ARG A 115 -21.41 -1.90 -7.55
N LEU A 116 -20.11 -1.95 -7.35
CA LEU A 116 -19.47 -2.61 -6.20
C LEU A 116 -19.96 -2.09 -4.83
N PRO A 117 -20.20 -0.78 -4.62
CA PRO A 117 -20.72 -0.26 -3.35
C PRO A 117 -22.17 -0.65 -3.05
N HIS A 118 -22.86 -1.25 -4.01
CA HIS A 118 -24.29 -1.62 -3.95
C HIS A 118 -24.53 -3.11 -4.13
N LEU A 119 -23.53 -3.94 -3.76
CA LEU A 119 -23.61 -5.39 -3.93
C LEU A 119 -24.80 -6.02 -3.21
N GLU A 120 -25.16 -5.49 -2.04
CA GLU A 120 -26.29 -5.96 -1.24
C GLU A 120 -27.67 -5.70 -1.90
N GLU A 121 -27.73 -4.84 -2.91
CA GLU A 121 -28.94 -4.54 -3.67
C GLU A 121 -29.17 -5.51 -4.84
N LEU A 122 -28.15 -6.36 -5.15
CA LEU A 122 -28.23 -7.33 -6.24
C LEU A 122 -28.96 -8.59 -5.76
N ASP A 123 -29.97 -9.02 -6.52
CA ASP A 123 -30.68 -10.29 -6.33
C ASP A 123 -29.89 -11.49 -6.91
N ASP A 124 -28.96 -11.24 -7.85
CA ASP A 124 -28.02 -12.20 -8.42
C ASP A 124 -26.66 -11.56 -8.62
N ILE A 125 -25.64 -12.12 -7.98
CA ILE A 125 -24.26 -11.63 -8.06
C ILE A 125 -23.69 -11.68 -9.50
N ASN A 126 -24.20 -12.56 -10.37
CA ASN A 126 -23.77 -12.61 -11.77
C ASN A 126 -24.09 -11.32 -12.53
N ARG A 127 -25.09 -10.56 -12.08
CA ARG A 127 -25.43 -9.25 -12.67
C ARG A 127 -24.32 -8.22 -12.51
N LEU A 128 -23.43 -8.41 -11.56
CA LEU A 128 -22.23 -7.56 -11.42
C LEU A 128 -21.39 -7.60 -12.70
N PHE A 129 -21.35 -8.75 -13.37
CA PHE A 129 -20.49 -9.01 -14.53
C PHE A 129 -21.24 -8.90 -15.88
N GLU A 130 -22.52 -8.56 -15.87
CA GLU A 130 -23.28 -8.36 -17.11
C GLU A 130 -22.72 -7.16 -17.90
N GLY A 131 -22.38 -7.41 -19.16
CA GLY A 131 -21.83 -6.41 -20.08
C GLY A 131 -20.32 -6.19 -19.98
N LEU A 132 -19.61 -7.06 -19.22
CA LEU A 132 -18.14 -7.05 -19.14
C LEU A 132 -17.50 -7.85 -20.29
#